data_8dd03eba1c867775158e2af6d7731063
#
_entry.id   8dd03eba1c867775158e2af6d7731063
#
_cell.length_a   1.000
_cell.length_b   1.000
_cell.length_c   1.000
_cell.angle_alpha   90.00
_cell.angle_beta   90.00
_cell.angle_gamma   90.00
#
_symmetry.space_group_name_H-M   'P 1'
#
loop_
_entity.id
_entity.type
_entity.pdbx_description
1 polymer ?
#
loop_
_entity_poly.entity_id
_entity_poly.type
_entity_poly.pdbx_seq_one_letter_code
_entity_poly.pdbx_strand_id
1 'polypeptide(L)'
;AMGSGSVKETDVRDMIGAVDKRYLYELLTFLMEQDGTQLMQKAQEMAGNAVGFDSALNDLAMLLQRLALLKTLPGAVAADDPERERLTQLANYFSDEQIQLYYQCVIHGKQDLPLAPDEYAGFVMTLLRMLAFAPFAAKNTPQHGTIEGTQLHNPPPETQKKTPEPGGNIK
;
A
#
# COMPACT_ATOMS: atom_id res chain seq x y z
N ALA A 1 -44.49 -16.34 16.27
CA ALA A 1 -43.71 -16.82 15.14
C ALA A 1 -43.28 -15.73 14.14
N MET A 2 -43.61 -14.51 14.41
CA MET A 2 -43.36 -13.37 13.51
C MET A 2 -41.96 -12.77 13.66
N GLY A 3 -41.25 -13.03 14.73
CA GLY A 3 -39.93 -12.46 14.99
C GLY A 3 -38.79 -13.11 14.20
N SER A 4 -38.94 -14.34 13.73
CA SER A 4 -37.88 -15.06 13.00
C SER A 4 -37.76 -14.61 11.54
N GLY A 5 -38.78 -14.02 10.93
CA GLY A 5 -38.74 -13.51 9.57
C GLY A 5 -37.97 -12.19 9.44
N SER A 6 -38.07 -11.27 10.41
CA SER A 6 -37.36 -10.00 10.37
C SER A 6 -35.86 -10.14 10.64
N VAL A 7 -35.44 -11.12 11.44
CA VAL A 7 -34.01 -11.43 11.67
C VAL A 7 -33.37 -11.99 10.39
N LYS A 8 -34.06 -12.82 9.62
CA LYS A 8 -33.58 -13.34 8.33
C LYS A 8 -33.46 -12.25 7.27
N GLU A 9 -34.39 -11.29 7.23
CA GLU A 9 -34.29 -10.15 6.30
C GLU A 9 -33.12 -9.24 6.65
N THR A 10 -32.83 -9.02 7.91
CA THR A 10 -31.69 -8.23 8.37
C THR A 10 -30.38 -8.93 8.00
N ASP A 11 -30.27 -10.24 8.21
CA ASP A 11 -29.09 -11.03 7.84
C ASP A 11 -28.88 -11.03 6.31
N VAL A 12 -29.94 -11.12 5.51
CA VAL A 12 -29.85 -11.06 4.03
C VAL A 12 -29.44 -9.68 3.56
N ARG A 13 -29.89 -8.59 4.20
CA ARG A 13 -29.45 -7.22 3.88
C ARG A 13 -28.01 -7.00 4.23
N ASP A 14 -27.55 -7.50 5.36
CA ASP A 14 -26.15 -7.43 5.77
C ASP A 14 -25.26 -8.24 4.81
N MET A 15 -25.74 -9.39 4.31
CA MET A 15 -25.05 -10.21 3.33
C MET A 15 -24.99 -9.57 1.93
N ILE A 16 -25.99 -8.80 1.51
CA ILE A 16 -26.02 -8.11 0.20
C ILE A 16 -25.12 -6.87 0.20
N GLY A 17 -25.01 -6.18 1.34
CA GLY A 17 -24.19 -4.98 1.49
C GLY A 17 -22.78 -5.23 1.99
N ALA A 18 -22.55 -6.36 2.67
CA ALA A 18 -21.28 -6.67 3.29
C ALA A 18 -20.41 -7.53 2.37
N VAL A 19 -19.19 -7.08 2.16
CA VAL A 19 -18.16 -7.86 1.47
C VAL A 19 -17.68 -8.97 2.42
N ASP A 20 -17.47 -10.17 1.91
CA ASP A 20 -16.87 -11.25 2.70
C ASP A 20 -15.49 -10.80 3.19
N LYS A 21 -15.32 -10.73 4.49
CA LYS A 21 -14.08 -10.28 5.12
C LYS A 21 -12.87 -11.11 4.70
N ARG A 22 -13.06 -12.36 4.32
CA ARG A 22 -11.97 -13.22 3.82
C ARG A 22 -11.26 -12.60 2.64
N TYR A 23 -11.98 -11.98 1.70
CA TYR A 23 -11.38 -11.26 0.58
C TYR A 23 -10.41 -10.18 1.05
N LEU A 24 -10.81 -9.41 2.05
CA LEU A 24 -10.02 -8.30 2.57
C LEU A 24 -8.73 -8.78 3.24
N TYR A 25 -8.82 -9.82 4.05
CA TYR A 25 -7.65 -10.43 4.68
C TYR A 25 -6.70 -11.06 3.66
N GLU A 26 -7.24 -11.72 2.64
CA GLU A 26 -6.46 -12.30 1.55
C GLU A 26 -5.74 -11.22 0.73
N LEU A 27 -6.42 -10.12 0.41
CA LEU A 27 -5.80 -8.98 -0.28
C LEU A 27 -4.61 -8.42 0.52
N LEU A 28 -4.77 -8.22 1.82
CA LEU A 28 -3.68 -7.74 2.68
C LEU A 28 -2.56 -8.77 2.80
N THR A 29 -2.88 -10.06 2.83
CA THR A 29 -1.89 -11.14 2.84
C THR A 29 -1.07 -11.15 1.55
N PHE A 30 -1.71 -11.02 0.39
CA PHE A 30 -0.99 -10.96 -0.90
C PHE A 30 -0.15 -9.69 -1.03
N LEU A 31 -0.59 -8.57 -0.46
CA LEU A 31 0.24 -7.36 -0.36
C LEU A 31 1.45 -7.60 0.55
N MET A 32 1.26 -8.30 1.66
CA MET A 32 2.33 -8.69 2.57
C MET A 32 3.38 -9.58 1.87
N GLU A 33 2.91 -10.54 1.07
CA GLU A 33 3.75 -11.46 0.31
C GLU A 33 4.31 -10.83 -0.98
N GLN A 34 3.85 -9.64 -1.35
CA GLN A 34 4.16 -8.96 -2.60
C GLN A 34 3.79 -9.79 -3.84
N ASP A 35 2.75 -10.59 -3.72
CA ASP A 35 2.26 -11.44 -4.78
C ASP A 35 1.20 -10.73 -5.62
N GLY A 36 1.65 -9.96 -6.60
CA GLY A 36 0.78 -9.23 -7.51
C GLY A 36 -0.12 -10.14 -8.36
N THR A 37 0.33 -11.34 -8.68
CA THR A 37 -0.45 -12.30 -9.45
C THR A 37 -1.66 -12.77 -8.66
N GLN A 38 -1.48 -13.20 -7.42
CA GLN A 38 -2.57 -13.60 -6.54
C GLN A 38 -3.51 -12.45 -6.21
N LEU A 39 -2.93 -11.26 -6.02
CA LEU A 39 -3.70 -10.05 -5.77
C LEU A 39 -4.67 -9.76 -6.93
N MET A 40 -4.20 -9.84 -8.17
CA MET A 40 -5.03 -9.62 -9.36
C MET A 40 -6.03 -10.75 -9.58
N GLN A 41 -5.66 -11.99 -9.34
CA GLN A 41 -6.60 -13.13 -9.40
C GLN A 41 -7.74 -12.97 -8.39
N LYS A 42 -7.42 -12.51 -7.19
CA LYS A 42 -8.44 -12.24 -6.17
C LYS A 42 -9.39 -11.13 -6.60
N ALA A 43 -8.88 -10.05 -7.18
CA ALA A 43 -9.71 -8.98 -7.72
C ALA A 43 -10.66 -9.49 -8.83
N GLN A 44 -10.18 -10.37 -9.71
CA GLN A 44 -11.01 -11.01 -10.73
C GLN A 44 -12.08 -11.93 -10.13
N GLU A 45 -11.73 -12.71 -9.12
CA GLU A 45 -12.67 -13.55 -8.38
C GLU A 45 -13.78 -12.72 -7.75
N MET A 46 -13.42 -11.60 -7.10
CA MET A 46 -14.39 -10.67 -6.53
C MET A 46 -15.34 -10.11 -7.59
N ALA A 47 -14.81 -9.73 -8.77
CA ALA A 47 -15.63 -9.28 -9.89
C ALA A 47 -16.58 -10.36 -10.37
N GLY A 48 -16.11 -11.61 -10.50
CA GLY A 48 -16.92 -12.76 -10.91
C GLY A 48 -18.03 -13.10 -9.91
N ASN A 49 -17.80 -12.80 -8.64
CA ASN A 49 -18.79 -12.99 -7.57
C ASN A 49 -19.67 -11.74 -7.32
N ALA A 50 -19.64 -10.79 -8.23
CA ALA A 50 -20.45 -9.58 -8.19
C ALA A 50 -20.25 -8.75 -6.89
N VAL A 51 -19.04 -8.76 -6.35
CA VAL A 51 -18.69 -7.95 -5.17
C VAL A 51 -18.74 -6.46 -5.55
N GLY A 52 -19.43 -5.65 -4.74
CA GLY A 52 -19.42 -4.20 -4.89
C GLY A 52 -18.07 -3.61 -4.50
N PHE A 53 -17.35 -3.02 -5.43
CA PHE A 53 -16.00 -2.52 -5.17
C PHE A 53 -15.98 -1.26 -4.29
N ASP A 54 -17.00 -0.42 -4.35
CA ASP A 54 -17.14 0.70 -3.40
C ASP A 54 -17.26 0.17 -1.96
N SER A 55 -18.08 -0.85 -1.76
CA SER A 55 -18.22 -1.51 -0.46
C SER A 55 -16.92 -2.19 -0.03
N ALA A 56 -16.22 -2.83 -0.97
CA ALA A 56 -14.94 -3.49 -0.69
C ALA A 56 -13.88 -2.49 -0.24
N LEU A 57 -13.77 -1.35 -0.90
CA LEU A 57 -12.84 -0.29 -0.50
C LEU A 57 -13.22 0.31 0.85
N ASN A 58 -14.52 0.50 1.10
CA ASN A 58 -14.99 0.99 2.39
C ASN A 58 -14.62 0.03 3.54
N ASP A 59 -14.88 -1.25 3.36
CA ASP A 59 -14.59 -2.27 4.36
C ASP A 59 -13.09 -2.47 4.55
N LEU A 60 -12.31 -2.34 3.48
CA LEU A 60 -10.85 -2.37 3.54
C LEU A 60 -10.30 -1.17 4.35
N ALA A 61 -10.86 0.03 4.15
CA ALA A 61 -10.51 1.20 4.97
C ALA A 61 -10.80 0.96 6.45
N MET A 62 -11.97 0.39 6.76
CA MET A 62 -12.32 0.05 8.14
C MET A 62 -11.38 -0.99 8.75
N LEU A 63 -10.97 -1.99 7.98
CA LEU A 63 -10.01 -3.00 8.42
C LEU A 63 -8.64 -2.36 8.72
N LEU A 64 -8.16 -1.49 7.84
CA LEU A 64 -6.91 -0.76 8.06
C LEU A 64 -6.98 0.15 9.30
N GLN A 65 -8.13 0.78 9.54
CA GLN A 65 -8.36 1.55 10.77
C GLN A 65 -8.26 0.66 12.01
N ARG A 66 -8.86 -0.52 12.00
CA ARG A 66 -8.77 -1.49 13.10
C ARG A 66 -7.33 -1.92 13.35
N LEU A 67 -6.55 -2.14 12.28
CA LEU A 67 -5.12 -2.46 12.39
C LEU A 67 -4.34 -1.31 13.04
N ALA A 68 -4.59 -0.08 12.63
CA ALA A 68 -3.96 1.10 13.22
C ALA A 68 -4.31 1.25 14.70
N LEU A 69 -5.57 1.04 15.06
CA LEU A 69 -6.01 1.07 16.46
C LEU A 69 -5.33 -0.01 17.29
N LEU A 70 -5.25 -1.23 16.78
CA LEU A 70 -4.62 -2.34 17.48
C LEU A 70 -3.15 -2.08 17.75
N LYS A 71 -2.44 -1.45 16.82
CA LYS A 71 -1.02 -1.08 17.01
C LYS A 71 -0.84 0.02 18.05
N THR A 72 -1.68 1.03 18.01
CA THR A 72 -1.57 2.21 18.88
C THR A 72 -2.15 1.94 20.27
N LEU A 73 -3.29 1.27 20.31
CA LEU A 73 -4.06 0.98 21.52
C LEU A 73 -4.49 -0.50 21.52
N PRO A 74 -3.60 -1.43 21.89
CA PRO A 74 -3.91 -2.86 21.85
C PRO A 74 -5.19 -3.26 22.61
N GLY A 75 -5.53 -2.50 23.65
CA GLY A 75 -6.77 -2.72 24.42
C GLY A 75 -8.06 -2.26 23.72
N ALA A 76 -7.96 -1.54 22.60
CA ALA A 76 -9.13 -1.10 21.83
C ALA A 76 -9.82 -2.26 21.09
N VAL A 77 -9.13 -3.36 20.87
CA VAL A 77 -9.69 -4.59 20.31
C VAL A 77 -9.91 -5.58 21.46
N ALA A 78 -11.14 -6.06 21.62
CA ALA A 78 -11.49 -6.98 22.69
C ALA A 78 -10.62 -8.25 22.64
N ALA A 79 -10.26 -8.78 23.80
CA ALA A 79 -9.41 -9.98 23.89
C ALA A 79 -10.09 -11.22 23.30
N ASP A 80 -11.41 -11.26 23.32
CA ASP A 80 -12.26 -12.33 22.80
C ASP A 80 -12.75 -12.09 21.36
N ASP A 81 -12.27 -11.04 20.70
CA ASP A 81 -12.59 -10.78 19.29
C ASP A 81 -12.09 -11.93 18.41
N PRO A 82 -12.97 -12.61 17.65
CA PRO A 82 -12.58 -13.76 16.83
C PRO A 82 -11.57 -13.43 15.73
N GLU A 83 -11.48 -12.16 15.37
CA GLU A 83 -10.53 -11.69 14.34
C GLU A 83 -9.20 -11.20 14.94
N ARG A 84 -9.09 -11.11 16.25
CA ARG A 84 -7.93 -10.52 16.94
C ARG A 84 -6.60 -11.16 16.54
N GLU A 85 -6.57 -12.48 16.41
CA GLU A 85 -5.34 -13.19 16.02
C GLU A 85 -4.87 -12.77 14.62
N ARG A 86 -5.77 -12.77 13.65
CA ARG A 86 -5.47 -12.32 12.27
C ARG A 86 -5.07 -10.86 12.21
N LEU A 87 -5.78 -10.01 12.93
CA LEU A 87 -5.44 -8.59 13.04
C LEU A 87 -4.06 -8.40 13.64
N THR A 88 -3.72 -9.15 14.67
CA THR A 88 -2.41 -9.08 15.33
C THR A 88 -1.28 -9.50 14.39
N GLN A 89 -1.46 -10.56 13.62
CA GLN A 89 -0.49 -11.00 12.63
C GLN A 89 -0.21 -9.92 11.58
N LEU A 90 -1.24 -9.33 11.01
CA LEU A 90 -1.12 -8.24 10.04
C LEU A 90 -0.51 -6.98 10.66
N ALA A 91 -0.95 -6.62 11.88
CA ALA A 91 -0.43 -5.47 12.61
C ALA A 91 1.05 -5.61 12.95
N ASN A 92 1.53 -6.81 13.22
CA ASN A 92 2.94 -7.07 13.47
C ASN A 92 3.79 -7.01 12.22
N TYR A 93 3.21 -7.32 11.06
CA TYR A 93 3.92 -7.30 9.80
C TYR A 93 4.06 -5.89 9.23
N PHE A 94 2.97 -5.14 9.17
CA PHE A 94 2.97 -3.80 8.62
C PHE A 94 3.44 -2.77 9.64
N SER A 95 4.26 -1.83 9.21
CA SER A 95 4.59 -0.65 10.03
C SER A 95 3.40 0.29 10.16
N ASP A 96 3.45 1.19 11.14
CA ASP A 96 2.41 2.21 11.32
C ASP A 96 2.27 3.09 10.07
N GLU A 97 3.39 3.48 9.49
CA GLU A 97 3.45 4.29 8.27
C GLU A 97 2.83 3.54 7.09
N GLN A 98 3.09 2.23 6.98
CA GLN A 98 2.55 1.40 5.91
C GLN A 98 1.03 1.30 5.99
N ILE A 99 0.49 1.13 7.18
CA ILE A 99 -0.97 1.07 7.40
C ILE A 99 -1.61 2.42 7.05
N GLN A 100 -1.00 3.54 7.46
CA GLN A 100 -1.47 4.87 7.12
C GLN A 100 -1.44 5.12 5.60
N LEU A 101 -0.38 4.70 4.95
CA LEU A 101 -0.23 4.84 3.50
C LEU A 101 -1.28 4.02 2.75
N TYR A 102 -1.51 2.77 3.16
CA TYR A 102 -2.56 1.93 2.59
C TYR A 102 -3.95 2.52 2.80
N TYR A 103 -4.21 3.03 3.98
CA TYR A 103 -5.47 3.72 4.27
C TYR A 103 -5.68 4.88 3.30
N GLN A 104 -4.67 5.70 3.06
CA GLN A 104 -4.75 6.80 2.11
C GLN A 104 -4.95 6.30 0.67
N CYS A 105 -4.27 5.25 0.25
CA CYS A 105 -4.48 4.65 -1.07
C CYS A 105 -5.94 4.21 -1.26
N VAL A 106 -6.53 3.59 -0.23
CA VAL A 106 -7.92 3.13 -0.28
C VAL A 106 -8.90 4.30 -0.31
N ILE A 107 -8.70 5.33 0.50
CA ILE A 107 -9.56 6.53 0.50
C ILE A 107 -9.49 7.25 -0.84
N HIS A 108 -8.31 7.43 -1.42
CA HIS A 108 -8.15 8.00 -2.75
C HIS A 108 -8.82 7.13 -3.82
N GLY A 109 -8.62 5.82 -3.76
CA GLY A 109 -9.26 4.87 -4.67
C GLY A 109 -10.77 4.95 -4.61
N LYS A 110 -11.33 5.14 -3.43
CA LYS A 110 -12.76 5.32 -3.22
C LYS A 110 -13.28 6.61 -3.85
N GLN A 111 -12.55 7.70 -3.73
CA GLN A 111 -12.87 8.99 -4.36
C GLN A 111 -12.77 8.92 -5.88
N ASP A 112 -11.80 8.18 -6.40
CA ASP A 112 -11.55 8.05 -7.84
C ASP A 112 -12.46 7.02 -8.51
N LEU A 113 -13.08 6.13 -7.74
CA LEU A 113 -13.88 5.02 -8.28
C LEU A 113 -14.99 5.49 -9.24
N PRO A 114 -15.77 6.55 -8.92
CA PRO A 114 -16.78 7.06 -9.84
C PRO A 114 -16.21 7.67 -11.13
N LEU A 115 -14.93 8.02 -11.14
CA LEU A 115 -14.23 8.63 -12.27
C LEU A 115 -13.52 7.59 -13.14
N ALA A 116 -13.38 6.35 -12.64
CA ALA A 116 -12.75 5.27 -13.39
C ALA A 116 -13.63 4.81 -14.56
N PRO A 117 -13.04 4.20 -15.60
CA PRO A 117 -13.81 3.63 -16.72
C PRO A 117 -14.87 2.63 -16.26
N ASP A 118 -14.55 1.84 -15.24
CA ASP A 118 -15.45 0.96 -14.50
C ASP A 118 -14.93 0.76 -13.07
N GLU A 119 -15.78 0.26 -12.18
CA GLU A 119 -15.41 0.07 -10.78
C GLU A 119 -14.27 -0.95 -10.61
N TYR A 120 -14.24 -1.99 -11.43
CA TYR A 120 -13.17 -2.99 -11.40
C TYR A 120 -11.81 -2.35 -11.73
N ALA A 121 -11.74 -1.54 -12.79
CA ALA A 121 -10.53 -0.83 -13.16
C ALA A 121 -10.04 0.09 -12.03
N GLY A 122 -10.94 0.84 -11.41
CA GLY A 122 -10.62 1.70 -10.27
C GLY A 122 -10.12 0.91 -9.06
N PHE A 123 -10.74 -0.21 -8.78
CA PHE A 123 -10.32 -1.11 -7.70
C PHE A 123 -8.92 -1.69 -7.95
N VAL A 124 -8.69 -2.21 -9.16
CA VAL A 124 -7.38 -2.75 -9.57
C VAL A 124 -6.28 -1.68 -9.46
N MET A 125 -6.54 -0.47 -9.92
CA MET A 125 -5.57 0.62 -9.81
C MET A 125 -5.24 0.95 -8.35
N THR A 126 -6.21 0.89 -7.46
CA THR A 126 -5.99 1.07 -6.03
C THR A 126 -5.09 -0.03 -5.45
N LEU A 127 -5.36 -1.30 -5.80
CA LEU A 127 -4.53 -2.43 -5.37
C LEU A 127 -3.09 -2.33 -5.91
N LEU A 128 -2.93 -1.93 -7.17
CA LEU A 128 -1.60 -1.74 -7.78
C LEU A 128 -0.83 -0.61 -7.09
N ARG A 129 -1.51 0.46 -6.70
CA ARG A 129 -0.90 1.56 -5.93
C ARG A 129 -0.43 1.06 -4.56
N MET A 130 -1.26 0.28 -3.87
CA MET A 130 -0.88 -0.32 -2.59
C MET A 130 0.30 -1.28 -2.77
N LEU A 131 0.30 -2.10 -3.82
CA LEU A 131 1.41 -3.02 -4.12
C LEU A 131 2.72 -2.27 -4.39
N ALA A 132 2.66 -1.13 -5.08
CA ALA A 132 3.84 -0.29 -5.34
C ALA A 132 4.47 0.26 -4.05
N PHE A 133 3.67 0.43 -3.00
CA PHE A 133 4.10 0.89 -1.67
C PHE A 133 4.25 -0.26 -0.65
N ALA A 134 4.13 -1.51 -1.09
CA ALA A 134 4.34 -2.65 -0.21
C ALA A 134 5.78 -2.65 0.32
N PRO A 135 6.01 -3.08 1.58
CA PRO A 135 7.36 -3.13 2.12
C PRO A 135 8.19 -4.12 1.30
N PHE A 136 9.38 -3.70 0.88
CA PHE A 136 10.30 -4.62 0.24
C PHE A 136 10.67 -5.72 1.24
N ALA A 137 10.47 -6.97 0.85
CA ALA A 137 11.03 -8.08 1.60
C ALA A 137 12.54 -7.89 1.64
N ALA A 138 13.11 -7.87 2.83
CA ALA A 138 14.54 -7.63 3.06
C ALA A 138 15.48 -8.61 2.32
N LYS A 139 14.93 -9.59 1.62
CA LYS A 139 15.67 -10.62 0.87
C LYS A 139 16.11 -10.18 -0.53
N ASN A 140 15.58 -9.07 -1.05
CA ASN A 140 15.89 -8.62 -2.41
C ASN A 140 16.26 -7.14 -2.47
N THR A 141 16.89 -6.60 -1.43
CA THR A 141 17.63 -5.39 -1.65
C THR A 141 18.82 -5.79 -2.51
N PRO A 142 18.87 -5.45 -3.81
CA PRO A 142 20.16 -5.37 -4.43
C PRO A 142 20.90 -4.37 -3.54
N GLN A 143 21.99 -4.80 -2.95
CA GLN A 143 22.95 -3.85 -2.44
C GLN A 143 23.14 -2.89 -3.60
N HIS A 144 22.55 -1.73 -3.50
CA HIS A 144 23.05 -0.59 -4.23
C HIS A 144 24.49 -0.54 -3.78
N GLY A 145 25.35 -1.12 -4.61
CA GLY A 145 26.74 -0.84 -4.53
C GLY A 145 26.78 0.66 -4.35
N THR A 146 27.37 1.10 -3.28
CA THR A 146 27.78 2.45 -3.09
C THR A 146 28.13 2.96 -4.48
N ILE A 147 27.38 3.89 -4.99
CA ILE A 147 27.90 4.75 -6.05
C ILE A 147 29.01 5.45 -5.29
N GLU A 148 30.20 4.84 -5.35
CA GLU A 148 31.41 5.60 -5.10
C GLU A 148 31.23 6.85 -5.92
N GLY A 149 31.10 7.93 -5.20
CA GLY A 149 30.95 9.22 -5.83
C GLY A 149 31.98 9.30 -6.93
N THR A 150 31.53 9.47 -8.13
CA THR A 150 32.37 10.01 -9.19
C THR A 150 32.93 11.26 -8.56
N GLN A 151 34.14 11.16 -8.04
CA GLN A 151 34.90 12.34 -7.75
C GLN A 151 34.90 13.08 -9.07
N LEU A 152 34.18 14.16 -9.09
CA LEU A 152 34.43 15.19 -10.07
C LEU A 152 35.91 15.48 -9.94
N HIS A 153 36.68 14.87 -10.82
CA HIS A 153 38.04 15.21 -11.04
C HIS A 153 38.01 16.66 -11.57
N ASN A 154 38.08 17.60 -10.64
CA ASN A 154 38.41 18.95 -11.00
C ASN A 154 39.79 18.88 -11.64
N PRO A 155 39.93 19.23 -12.90
CA PRO A 155 41.25 19.36 -13.47
C PRO A 155 42.03 20.33 -12.60
N PRO A 156 43.31 20.07 -12.32
CA PRO A 156 44.12 21.00 -11.57
C PRO A 156 44.10 22.35 -12.28
N PRO A 157 44.08 23.46 -11.57
CA PRO A 157 44.12 24.76 -12.21
C PRO A 157 45.39 24.81 -13.07
N GLU A 158 45.20 25.01 -14.35
CA GLU A 158 46.33 25.33 -15.23
C GLU A 158 47.04 26.51 -14.61
N THR A 159 48.23 26.23 -14.13
CA THR A 159 49.19 27.28 -13.83
C THR A 159 49.42 28.01 -15.12
N GLN A 160 48.82 29.17 -15.24
CA GLN A 160 49.22 30.10 -16.29
C GLN A 160 50.71 30.29 -16.14
N LYS A 161 51.46 29.71 -17.03
CA LYS A 161 52.84 30.08 -17.20
C LYS A 161 52.82 31.59 -17.53
N LYS A 162 53.21 32.38 -16.61
CA LYS A 162 53.59 33.76 -16.90
C LYS A 162 54.61 33.71 -18.00
N THR A 163 54.23 34.17 -19.14
CA THR A 163 55.19 34.48 -20.20
C THR A 163 56.13 35.47 -19.64
N PRO A 164 57.46 35.23 -19.65
CA PRO A 164 58.37 36.26 -19.25
C PRO A 164 58.26 37.38 -20.29
N GLU A 165 57.96 38.59 -19.82
CA GLU A 165 58.09 39.76 -20.67
C GLU A 165 59.53 39.80 -21.22
N PRO A 166 59.66 39.94 -22.51
CA PRO A 166 60.99 40.24 -23.02
C PRO A 166 61.40 41.62 -22.49
N GLY A 167 62.27 41.62 -21.54
CA GLY A 167 62.88 42.84 -21.08
C GLY A 167 63.60 43.49 -22.26
N GLY A 168 62.87 44.36 -22.89
CA GLY A 168 63.50 45.17 -23.95
C GLY A 168 64.54 46.09 -23.35
N ASN A 169 65.73 45.68 -23.41
CA ASN A 169 66.81 46.61 -23.15
C ASN A 169 67.10 47.28 -24.47
N ILE A 170 66.53 48.42 -24.64
CA ILE A 170 66.80 49.28 -25.76
C ILE A 170 67.78 50.30 -25.29
N LYS A 171 68.85 50.25 -25.89
CA LYS A 171 69.79 51.31 -25.80
C LYS A 171 69.60 52.22 -26.99
#